data_fc806c4cac4dc55c72eb4972cc50042a
#
_entry.id   fc806c4cac4dc55c72eb4972cc50042a
#
_cell.length_a   1.000
_cell.length_b   1.000
_cell.length_c   1.000
_cell.angle_alpha   90.00
_cell.angle_beta   90.00
_cell.angle_gamma   90.00
#
_symmetry.space_group_name_H-M   'P 1'
#
loop_
_entity.id
_entity.type
_entity.pdbx_description
1 polymer ?
#
loop_
_entity_poly.entity_id
_entity_poly.type
_entity_poly.pdbx_seq_one_letter_code
_entity_poly.pdbx_strand_id
1 'polypeptide(L)'
;SPVYAADEALISSTQQAQIEALQNEGKTVSVLFDEQNREVLGLIALRDELRDDAHEGVAQLKAMGVRSVMLTGDNRLTAQALASNLDVEWEAELLPEDKLRLLNEMKNNRKIAMVGDGINDAPALATADVGIAMGGGTDVAIETADIALLKSRVTDMAHLIALSRATMRNIHQNVIFALGLKGVFLITTVFGITGLWIAVLADAGATVLVTLNALRLLRFKGAPPLVTPPKVVK
;
A
#
# COMPACT_ATOMS: atom_id res chain seq x y z
N SER A 1 12.14 -10.06 22.34
CA SER A 1 13.30 -10.85 22.79
C SER A 1 14.54 -10.15 22.31
N PRO A 2 15.54 -9.94 23.15
CA PRO A 2 16.80 -9.38 22.69
C PRO A 2 17.37 -10.33 21.64
N VAL A 3 17.61 -9.82 20.44
CA VAL A 3 18.49 -10.47 19.49
C VAL A 3 19.86 -10.41 20.14
N TYR A 4 20.29 -11.50 20.73
CA TYR A 4 21.66 -11.62 21.17
C TYR A 4 22.51 -11.55 19.91
N ALA A 5 23.23 -10.48 19.73
CA ALA A 5 24.39 -10.48 18.86
C ALA A 5 25.28 -11.59 19.38
N ALA A 6 25.33 -12.72 18.68
CA ALA A 6 26.27 -13.78 18.98
C ALA A 6 27.64 -13.09 18.98
N ASP A 7 28.39 -13.28 20.07
CA ASP A 7 29.76 -12.82 20.13
C ASP A 7 30.44 -13.35 18.86
N GLU A 8 30.86 -12.47 17.93
CA GLU A 8 31.41 -12.88 16.63
C GLU A 8 32.60 -13.86 16.81
N ALA A 9 33.20 -13.84 18.01
CA ALA A 9 34.26 -14.76 18.43
C ALA A 9 33.79 -16.22 18.55
N LEU A 10 32.48 -16.52 18.56
CA LEU A 10 31.97 -17.89 18.68
C LEU A 10 31.68 -18.56 17.34
N ILE A 11 31.67 -17.79 16.27
CA ILE A 11 31.35 -18.26 14.92
C ILE A 11 32.67 -18.61 14.22
N SER A 12 32.84 -19.87 13.82
CA SER A 12 34.01 -20.28 13.06
C SER A 12 34.04 -19.66 11.66
N SER A 13 35.20 -19.51 11.05
CA SER A 13 35.35 -18.99 9.69
C SER A 13 34.51 -19.77 8.65
N THR A 14 34.33 -21.07 8.85
CA THR A 14 33.51 -21.92 7.99
C THR A 14 32.03 -21.59 8.15
N GLN A 15 31.57 -21.37 9.38
CA GLN A 15 30.20 -20.98 9.66
C GLN A 15 29.89 -19.55 9.15
N GLN A 16 30.85 -18.65 9.27
CA GLN A 16 30.76 -17.30 8.73
C GLN A 16 30.56 -17.33 7.20
N ALA A 17 31.36 -18.13 6.49
CA ALA A 17 31.22 -18.30 5.05
C ALA A 17 29.85 -18.91 4.65
N GLN A 18 29.31 -19.82 5.48
CA GLN A 18 27.96 -20.38 5.27
C GLN A 18 26.89 -19.34 5.50
N ILE A 19 27.00 -18.49 6.54
CA ILE A 19 26.06 -17.39 6.80
C ILE A 19 26.05 -16.42 5.61
N GLU A 20 27.22 -15.99 5.15
CA GLU A 20 27.34 -15.09 4.01
C GLU A 20 26.76 -15.70 2.72
N ALA A 21 27.01 -16.99 2.47
CA ALA A 21 26.41 -17.67 1.33
C ALA A 21 24.88 -17.68 1.39
N LEU A 22 24.29 -17.99 2.55
CA LEU A 22 22.84 -18.00 2.76
C LEU A 22 22.24 -16.59 2.66
N GLN A 23 22.93 -15.57 3.18
CA GLN A 23 22.52 -14.17 3.05
C GLN A 23 22.56 -13.68 1.60
N ASN A 24 23.59 -14.08 0.84
CA ASN A 24 23.68 -13.78 -0.59
C ASN A 24 22.56 -14.44 -1.42
N GLU A 25 21.95 -15.53 -0.91
CA GLU A 25 20.73 -16.13 -1.47
C GLU A 25 19.45 -15.38 -1.06
N GLY A 26 19.55 -14.26 -0.34
CA GLY A 26 18.42 -13.47 0.15
C GLY A 26 17.70 -14.09 1.35
N LYS A 27 18.41 -14.86 2.17
CA LYS A 27 17.87 -15.48 3.40
C LYS A 27 18.29 -14.70 4.64
N THR A 28 17.38 -14.57 5.59
CA THR A 28 17.69 -14.11 6.95
C THR A 28 18.21 -15.29 7.74
N VAL A 29 19.42 -15.17 8.32
CA VAL A 29 20.08 -16.26 9.04
C VAL A 29 20.09 -15.96 10.53
N SER A 30 19.54 -16.86 11.32
CA SER A 30 19.63 -16.88 12.78
C SER A 30 20.57 -17.98 13.22
N VAL A 31 21.48 -17.66 14.15
CA VAL A 31 22.44 -18.63 14.72
C VAL A 31 21.86 -19.17 16.01
N LEU A 32 21.74 -20.48 16.09
CA LEU A 32 21.37 -21.19 17.31
C LEU A 32 22.65 -21.59 18.03
N PHE A 33 22.84 -21.13 19.27
CA PHE A 33 24.01 -21.48 20.06
C PHE A 33 23.62 -21.94 21.46
N ASP A 34 24.50 -22.78 22.06
CA ASP A 34 24.44 -23.20 23.45
C ASP A 34 25.27 -22.23 24.29
N GLU A 35 24.59 -21.49 25.17
CA GLU A 35 25.23 -20.51 26.04
C GLU A 35 26.16 -21.18 27.10
N GLN A 36 25.79 -22.40 27.57
CA GLN A 36 26.54 -23.11 28.58
C GLN A 36 27.86 -23.66 28.04
N ASN A 37 27.83 -24.25 26.86
CA ASN A 37 28.97 -24.85 26.20
C ASN A 37 29.70 -23.88 25.25
N ARG A 38 29.13 -22.70 25.00
CA ARG A 38 29.62 -21.69 24.06
C ARG A 38 29.84 -22.28 22.65
N GLU A 39 28.92 -23.11 22.21
CA GLU A 39 29.01 -23.83 20.94
C GLU A 39 27.83 -23.45 20.03
N VAL A 40 28.09 -23.24 18.73
CA VAL A 40 27.06 -23.03 17.72
C VAL A 40 26.43 -24.39 17.38
N LEU A 41 25.16 -24.55 17.71
CA LEU A 41 24.41 -25.78 17.47
C LEU A 41 23.91 -25.87 16.02
N GLY A 42 23.69 -24.73 15.35
CA GLY A 42 23.20 -24.72 13.97
C GLY A 42 22.82 -23.34 13.44
N LEU A 43 22.49 -23.31 12.17
CA LEU A 43 22.00 -22.12 11.47
C LEU A 43 20.56 -22.36 11.03
N ILE A 44 19.69 -21.40 11.31
CA ILE A 44 18.30 -21.38 10.84
C ILE A 44 18.22 -20.30 9.77
N ALA A 45 18.01 -20.71 8.52
CA ALA A 45 17.86 -19.80 7.40
C ALA A 45 16.39 -19.66 7.03
N LEU A 46 15.85 -18.46 7.15
CA LEU A 46 14.48 -18.10 6.77
C LEU A 46 14.54 -17.33 5.45
N ARG A 47 13.62 -17.63 4.58
CA ARG A 47 13.44 -16.88 3.33
C ARG A 47 12.05 -16.32 3.31
N ASP A 48 11.96 -15.00 3.20
CA ASP A 48 10.70 -14.34 2.91
C ASP A 48 10.42 -14.49 1.42
N GLU A 49 9.31 -15.13 1.11
CA GLU A 49 8.83 -15.23 -0.27
C GLU A 49 7.95 -14.03 -0.58
N LEU A 50 8.15 -13.48 -1.77
CA LEU A 50 7.25 -12.47 -2.29
C LEU A 50 5.85 -13.07 -2.43
N ARG A 51 4.83 -12.28 -2.12
CA ARG A 51 3.44 -12.67 -2.38
C ARG A 51 3.26 -12.92 -3.88
N ASP A 52 2.49 -13.93 -4.24
CA ASP A 52 2.27 -14.34 -5.64
C ASP A 52 1.81 -13.18 -6.53
N ASP A 53 1.07 -12.22 -5.96
CA ASP A 53 0.52 -11.06 -6.67
C ASP A 53 1.36 -9.79 -6.53
N ALA A 54 2.53 -9.85 -5.88
CA ALA A 54 3.34 -8.66 -5.60
C ALA A 54 3.81 -7.96 -6.89
N HIS A 55 4.31 -8.73 -7.85
CA HIS A 55 4.74 -8.18 -9.15
C HIS A 55 3.61 -7.50 -9.90
N GLU A 56 2.45 -8.14 -9.97
CA GLU A 56 1.29 -7.59 -10.64
C GLU A 56 0.80 -6.33 -9.92
N GLY A 57 0.69 -6.38 -8.59
CA GLY A 57 0.22 -5.26 -7.78
C GLY A 57 1.12 -4.03 -7.91
N VAL A 58 2.44 -4.20 -7.78
CA VAL A 58 3.42 -3.12 -7.94
C VAL A 58 3.40 -2.55 -9.35
N ALA A 59 3.33 -3.39 -10.37
CA ALA A 59 3.25 -2.93 -11.75
C ALA A 59 1.96 -2.14 -12.03
N GLN A 60 0.82 -2.55 -11.46
CA GLN A 60 -0.44 -1.80 -11.55
C GLN A 60 -0.34 -0.44 -10.85
N LEU A 61 0.27 -0.37 -9.66
CA LEU A 61 0.52 0.88 -8.94
C LEU A 61 1.40 1.83 -9.76
N LYS A 62 2.49 1.31 -10.32
CA LYS A 62 3.41 2.07 -11.19
C LYS A 62 2.69 2.62 -12.43
N ALA A 63 1.84 1.81 -13.08
CA ALA A 63 1.03 2.22 -14.23
C ALA A 63 0.03 3.33 -13.87
N MET A 64 -0.41 3.41 -12.62
CA MET A 64 -1.27 4.48 -12.11
C MET A 64 -0.49 5.73 -11.65
N GLY A 65 0.84 5.76 -11.82
CA GLY A 65 1.70 6.85 -11.40
C GLY A 65 1.94 6.91 -9.88
N VAL A 66 1.75 5.78 -9.18
CA VAL A 66 2.06 5.64 -7.75
C VAL A 66 3.48 5.13 -7.61
N ARG A 67 4.33 5.88 -6.91
CA ARG A 67 5.68 5.47 -6.54
C ARG A 67 5.59 4.57 -5.32
N SER A 68 6.24 3.42 -5.37
CA SER A 68 6.31 2.46 -4.27
C SER A 68 7.71 2.43 -3.69
N VAL A 69 7.80 2.45 -2.37
CA VAL A 69 9.06 2.36 -1.61
C VAL A 69 8.89 1.28 -0.55
N MET A 70 9.82 0.34 -0.49
CA MET A 70 9.86 -0.69 0.54
C MET A 70 10.67 -0.20 1.73
N LEU A 71 10.07 -0.22 2.93
CA LEU A 71 10.72 0.10 4.19
C LEU A 71 10.81 -1.17 5.04
N THR A 72 12.01 -1.68 5.27
CA THR A 72 12.18 -2.94 6.01
C THR A 72 13.25 -2.82 7.09
N GLY A 73 13.10 -3.63 8.15
CA GLY A 73 14.14 -3.85 9.16
C GLY A 73 15.14 -4.94 8.79
N ASP A 74 14.94 -5.61 7.65
CA ASP A 74 15.84 -6.66 7.16
C ASP A 74 17.20 -6.11 6.74
N ASN A 75 18.18 -7.01 6.59
CA ASN A 75 19.49 -6.63 6.11
C ASN A 75 19.44 -6.13 4.65
N ARG A 76 20.44 -5.32 4.28
CA ARG A 76 20.54 -4.69 2.96
C ARG A 76 20.52 -5.66 1.79
N LEU A 77 21.17 -6.82 1.93
CA LEU A 77 21.25 -7.80 0.84
C LEU A 77 19.89 -8.41 0.52
N THR A 78 19.15 -8.80 1.57
CA THR A 78 17.78 -9.31 1.43
C THR A 78 16.85 -8.26 0.84
N ALA A 79 16.88 -7.03 1.38
CA ALA A 79 16.08 -5.92 0.90
C ALA A 79 16.38 -5.59 -0.57
N GLN A 80 17.64 -5.53 -0.95
CA GLN A 80 18.07 -5.28 -2.33
C GLN A 80 17.57 -6.37 -3.29
N ALA A 81 17.69 -7.63 -2.91
CA ALA A 81 17.23 -8.76 -3.73
C ALA A 81 15.72 -8.69 -3.99
N LEU A 82 14.93 -8.46 -2.94
CA LEU A 82 13.47 -8.32 -3.03
C LEU A 82 13.04 -7.09 -3.84
N ALA A 83 13.64 -5.95 -3.56
CA ALA A 83 13.31 -4.68 -4.23
C ALA A 83 13.70 -4.68 -5.71
N SER A 84 14.85 -5.26 -6.05
CA SER A 84 15.29 -5.41 -7.45
C SER A 84 14.35 -6.30 -8.24
N ASN A 85 13.81 -7.34 -7.59
CA ASN A 85 12.84 -8.23 -8.20
C ASN A 85 11.51 -7.51 -8.48
N LEU A 86 11.07 -6.63 -7.58
CA LEU A 86 9.82 -5.86 -7.70
C LEU A 86 9.97 -4.54 -8.49
N ASP A 87 11.18 -4.11 -8.83
CA ASP A 87 11.46 -2.80 -9.43
C ASP A 87 10.90 -1.64 -8.58
N VAL A 88 11.19 -1.67 -7.26
CA VAL A 88 10.81 -0.64 -6.29
C VAL A 88 12.03 -0.04 -5.61
N GLU A 89 11.88 1.21 -5.14
CA GLU A 89 12.86 1.82 -4.25
C GLU A 89 12.81 1.15 -2.87
N TRP A 90 13.90 1.21 -2.12
CA TRP A 90 13.97 0.53 -0.83
C TRP A 90 14.89 1.21 0.16
N GLU A 91 14.55 1.08 1.44
CA GLU A 91 15.38 1.40 2.59
C GLU A 91 15.36 0.21 3.56
N ALA A 92 16.53 -0.17 4.07
CA ALA A 92 16.71 -1.37 4.87
C ALA A 92 17.37 -1.07 6.23
N GLU A 93 17.39 -2.08 7.11
CA GLU A 93 17.99 -1.97 8.44
C GLU A 93 17.32 -0.89 9.30
N LEU A 94 16.05 -0.61 9.03
CA LEU A 94 15.28 0.44 9.68
C LEU A 94 14.74 -0.01 11.04
N LEU A 95 15.03 0.76 12.07
CA LEU A 95 14.31 0.69 13.33
C LEU A 95 12.91 1.36 13.18
N PRO A 96 11.96 1.06 14.06
CA PRO A 96 10.64 1.70 14.01
C PRO A 96 10.71 3.25 13.97
N GLU A 97 11.65 3.85 14.69
CA GLU A 97 11.89 5.30 14.71
C GLU A 97 12.40 5.84 13.37
N ASP A 98 13.25 5.07 12.68
CA ASP A 98 13.75 5.44 11.35
C ASP A 98 12.64 5.44 10.31
N LYS A 99 11.73 4.46 10.37
CA LYS A 99 10.53 4.43 9.52
C LYS A 99 9.70 5.70 9.69
N LEU A 100 9.46 6.13 10.94
CA LEU A 100 8.71 7.36 11.23
C LEU A 100 9.41 8.61 10.70
N ARG A 101 10.73 8.70 10.88
CA ARG A 101 11.52 9.83 10.37
C ARG A 101 11.43 9.93 8.85
N LEU A 102 11.67 8.82 8.14
CA LEU A 102 11.59 8.75 6.67
C LEU A 102 10.20 9.10 6.16
N LEU A 103 9.14 8.59 6.80
CA LEU A 103 7.76 8.95 6.44
C LEU A 103 7.52 10.45 6.56
N ASN A 104 7.96 11.08 7.66
CA ASN A 104 7.81 12.52 7.84
C ASN A 104 8.59 13.33 6.81
N GLU A 105 9.80 12.90 6.45
CA GLU A 105 10.59 13.53 5.38
C GLU A 105 9.87 13.42 4.02
N MET A 106 9.32 12.25 3.70
CA MET A 106 8.58 12.03 2.45
C MET A 106 7.27 12.83 2.38
N LYS A 107 6.57 13.02 3.52
CA LYS A 107 5.32 13.80 3.61
C LYS A 107 5.48 15.28 3.23
N ASN A 108 6.65 15.86 3.43
CA ASN A 108 6.88 17.27 3.13
C ASN A 108 6.58 17.65 1.68
N ASN A 109 6.71 16.72 0.75
CA ASN A 109 6.58 16.96 -0.68
C ASN A 109 5.46 16.17 -1.38
N ARG A 110 4.86 15.18 -0.71
CA ARG A 110 3.90 14.25 -1.33
C ARG A 110 2.91 13.72 -0.31
N LYS A 111 1.76 13.25 -0.79
CA LYS A 111 0.84 12.45 0.02
C LYS A 111 1.34 11.02 0.10
N ILE A 112 1.40 10.49 1.30
CA ILE A 112 1.97 9.17 1.60
C ILE A 112 0.90 8.25 2.14
N ALA A 113 0.77 7.08 1.52
CA ALA A 113 0.06 5.94 2.10
C ALA A 113 1.08 4.97 2.68
N MET A 114 0.93 4.59 3.93
CA MET A 114 1.70 3.52 4.57
C MET A 114 0.88 2.24 4.55
N VAL A 115 1.53 1.14 4.20
CA VAL A 115 0.94 -0.21 4.19
C VAL A 115 1.72 -1.07 5.15
N GLY A 116 1.05 -1.75 6.05
CA GLY A 116 1.68 -2.63 7.03
C GLY A 116 0.71 -3.70 7.54
N ASP A 117 1.24 -4.70 8.23
CA ASP A 117 0.46 -5.82 8.77
C ASP A 117 0.79 -6.13 10.24
N GLY A 118 1.81 -5.50 10.81
CA GLY A 118 2.33 -5.79 12.13
C GLY A 118 2.13 -4.69 13.17
N ILE A 119 2.31 -5.07 14.44
CA ILE A 119 2.31 -4.13 15.58
C ILE A 119 3.40 -3.07 15.41
N ASN A 120 4.55 -3.46 14.88
CA ASN A 120 5.69 -2.56 14.68
C ASN A 120 5.42 -1.47 13.63
N ASP A 121 4.44 -1.66 12.77
CA ASP A 121 4.05 -0.69 11.75
C ASP A 121 2.93 0.26 12.21
N ALA A 122 2.27 -0.02 13.34
CA ALA A 122 1.17 0.81 13.84
C ALA A 122 1.53 2.30 13.99
N PRO A 123 2.69 2.69 14.57
CA PRO A 123 3.07 4.10 14.62
C PRO A 123 3.27 4.73 13.23
N ALA A 124 3.77 3.97 12.28
CA ALA A 124 3.97 4.41 10.89
C ALA A 124 2.63 4.56 10.15
N LEU A 125 1.70 3.61 10.36
CA LEU A 125 0.32 3.68 9.84
C LEU A 125 -0.40 4.94 10.33
N ALA A 126 -0.31 5.25 11.64
CA ALA A 126 -0.91 6.45 12.23
C ALA A 126 -0.26 7.75 11.75
N THR A 127 1.02 7.72 11.37
CA THR A 127 1.77 8.90 10.94
C THR A 127 1.54 9.25 9.48
N ALA A 128 1.25 8.29 8.63
CA ALA A 128 1.00 8.49 7.21
C ALA A 128 -0.21 9.41 6.94
N ASP A 129 -0.37 9.91 5.71
CA ASP A 129 -1.61 10.61 5.31
C ASP A 129 -2.76 9.61 5.17
N VAL A 130 -2.48 8.36 4.86
CA VAL A 130 -3.41 7.24 4.84
C VAL A 130 -2.68 5.99 5.32
N GLY A 131 -3.12 5.42 6.43
CA GLY A 131 -2.67 4.12 6.93
C GLY A 131 -3.52 2.99 6.36
N ILE A 132 -2.90 1.93 5.85
CA ILE A 132 -3.59 0.79 5.25
C ILE A 132 -3.08 -0.50 5.89
N ALA A 133 -3.94 -1.18 6.63
CA ALA A 133 -3.64 -2.50 7.18
C ALA A 133 -3.92 -3.59 6.14
N MET A 134 -2.97 -4.52 6.00
CA MET A 134 -3.15 -5.71 5.15
C MET A 134 -4.07 -6.73 5.83
N GLY A 135 -4.83 -7.47 5.03
CA GLY A 135 -5.66 -8.57 5.53
C GLY A 135 -4.81 -9.61 6.26
N GLY A 136 -5.28 -10.05 7.43
CA GLY A 136 -4.51 -10.92 8.32
C GLY A 136 -3.46 -10.20 9.16
N GLY A 137 -3.41 -8.87 9.12
CA GLY A 137 -2.61 -8.05 10.04
C GLY A 137 -3.09 -8.19 11.48
N THR A 138 -2.27 -7.70 12.40
CA THR A 138 -2.61 -7.71 13.83
C THR A 138 -3.78 -6.77 14.13
N ASP A 139 -4.54 -7.06 15.19
CA ASP A 139 -5.66 -6.21 15.63
C ASP A 139 -5.20 -4.75 15.82
N VAL A 140 -3.99 -4.55 16.37
CA VAL A 140 -3.41 -3.22 16.57
C VAL A 140 -3.19 -2.47 15.24
N ALA A 141 -2.71 -3.16 14.21
CA ALA A 141 -2.54 -2.56 12.88
C ALA A 141 -3.89 -2.20 12.27
N ILE A 142 -4.90 -3.07 12.41
CA ILE A 142 -6.25 -2.86 11.90
C ILE A 142 -6.94 -1.69 12.61
N GLU A 143 -6.81 -1.58 13.95
CA GLU A 143 -7.39 -0.49 14.73
C GLU A 143 -6.73 0.87 14.47
N THR A 144 -5.45 0.86 14.09
CA THR A 144 -4.67 2.08 13.87
C THR A 144 -4.79 2.62 12.44
N ALA A 145 -5.06 1.74 11.47
CA ALA A 145 -5.13 2.11 10.07
C ALA A 145 -6.46 2.78 9.70
N ASP A 146 -6.42 3.70 8.73
CA ASP A 146 -7.62 4.31 8.14
C ASP A 146 -8.41 3.33 7.28
N ILE A 147 -7.74 2.34 6.72
CA ILE A 147 -8.30 1.34 5.79
C ILE A 147 -7.76 -0.04 6.16
N ALA A 148 -8.65 -1.03 6.25
CA ALA A 148 -8.26 -2.43 6.38
C ALA A 148 -8.65 -3.19 5.10
N LEU A 149 -7.67 -3.86 4.49
CA LEU A 149 -7.91 -4.78 3.39
C LEU A 149 -8.35 -6.14 3.94
N LEU A 150 -9.37 -6.74 3.35
CA LEU A 150 -9.87 -8.05 3.80
C LEU A 150 -8.92 -9.20 3.41
N LYS A 151 -8.11 -9.00 2.40
CA LYS A 151 -7.14 -9.98 1.89
C LYS A 151 -5.74 -9.38 1.88
N SER A 152 -4.75 -10.24 2.09
CA SER A 152 -3.33 -9.87 2.03
C SER A 152 -2.81 -9.85 0.60
N ARG A 153 -3.40 -9.03 -0.29
CA ARG A 153 -2.98 -8.94 -1.70
C ARG A 153 -2.55 -7.53 -2.06
N VAL A 154 -1.41 -7.44 -2.75
CA VAL A 154 -0.87 -6.17 -3.25
C VAL A 154 -1.74 -5.60 -4.38
N THR A 155 -2.36 -6.45 -5.18
CA THR A 155 -3.31 -6.06 -6.23
C THR A 155 -4.54 -5.34 -5.67
N ASP A 156 -4.98 -5.65 -4.45
CA ASP A 156 -6.11 -4.98 -3.81
C ASP A 156 -5.79 -3.52 -3.49
N MET A 157 -4.51 -3.15 -3.33
CA MET A 157 -4.06 -1.75 -3.21
C MET A 157 -4.31 -0.97 -4.50
N ALA A 158 -3.97 -1.55 -5.64
CA ALA A 158 -4.22 -0.94 -6.94
C ALA A 158 -5.74 -0.76 -7.17
N HIS A 159 -6.53 -1.76 -6.80
CA HIS A 159 -8.00 -1.70 -6.86
C HIS A 159 -8.57 -0.61 -5.96
N LEU A 160 -8.07 -0.47 -4.73
CA LEU A 160 -8.47 0.58 -3.78
C LEU A 160 -8.24 1.98 -4.36
N ILE A 161 -7.04 2.23 -4.90
CA ILE A 161 -6.70 3.53 -5.50
C ILE A 161 -7.56 3.80 -6.74
N ALA A 162 -7.78 2.80 -7.58
CA ALA A 162 -8.62 2.93 -8.77
C ALA A 162 -10.08 3.25 -8.39
N LEU A 163 -10.63 2.55 -7.39
CA LEU A 163 -11.96 2.79 -6.86
C LEU A 163 -12.08 4.19 -6.26
N SER A 164 -11.12 4.60 -5.43
CA SER A 164 -11.09 5.94 -4.84
C SER A 164 -11.12 7.03 -5.91
N ARG A 165 -10.27 6.92 -6.94
CA ARG A 165 -10.26 7.86 -8.09
C ARG A 165 -11.59 7.87 -8.86
N ALA A 166 -12.20 6.71 -9.06
CA ALA A 166 -13.51 6.61 -9.72
C ALA A 166 -14.61 7.24 -8.87
N THR A 167 -14.58 7.04 -7.56
CA THR A 167 -15.51 7.62 -6.59
C THR A 167 -15.39 9.14 -6.57
N MET A 168 -14.17 9.68 -6.46
CA MET A 168 -13.95 11.13 -6.48
C MET A 168 -14.41 11.76 -7.78
N ARG A 169 -14.17 11.13 -8.92
CA ARG A 169 -14.67 11.61 -10.21
C ARG A 169 -16.19 11.62 -10.27
N ASN A 170 -16.84 10.57 -9.74
CA ASN A 170 -18.29 10.49 -9.66
C ASN A 170 -18.86 11.60 -8.75
N ILE A 171 -18.25 11.84 -7.59
CA ILE A 171 -18.64 12.92 -6.68
C ILE A 171 -18.55 14.28 -7.39
N HIS A 172 -17.42 14.57 -8.05
CA HIS A 172 -17.25 15.84 -8.78
C HIS A 172 -18.30 16.01 -9.88
N GLN A 173 -18.57 14.94 -10.65
CA GLN A 173 -19.63 14.96 -11.68
C GLN A 173 -20.98 15.29 -11.07
N ASN A 174 -21.34 14.64 -9.96
CA ASN A 174 -22.60 14.84 -9.28
C ASN A 174 -22.75 16.25 -8.73
N VAL A 175 -21.69 16.78 -8.11
CA VAL A 175 -21.66 18.15 -7.56
C VAL A 175 -21.83 19.19 -8.69
N ILE A 176 -21.03 19.07 -9.75
CA ILE A 176 -21.09 19.99 -10.90
C ILE A 176 -22.49 19.95 -11.54
N PHE A 177 -23.03 18.73 -11.74
CA PHE A 177 -24.35 18.57 -12.33
C PHE A 177 -25.47 19.18 -11.45
N ALA A 178 -25.47 18.84 -10.15
CA ALA A 178 -26.49 19.32 -9.23
C ALA A 178 -26.44 20.86 -9.04
N LEU A 179 -25.23 21.42 -8.81
CA LEU A 179 -25.08 22.88 -8.65
C LEU A 179 -25.28 23.62 -9.95
N GLY A 180 -24.82 23.10 -11.08
CA GLY A 180 -25.01 23.70 -12.39
C GLY A 180 -26.47 23.79 -12.75
N LEU A 181 -27.24 22.72 -12.56
CA LEU A 181 -28.66 22.70 -12.81
C LEU A 181 -29.42 23.70 -11.92
N LYS A 182 -29.11 23.75 -10.62
CA LYS A 182 -29.68 24.72 -9.69
C LYS A 182 -29.36 26.15 -10.09
N GLY A 183 -28.12 26.43 -10.51
CA GLY A 183 -27.71 27.74 -11.00
C GLY A 183 -28.51 28.17 -12.23
N VAL A 184 -28.70 27.29 -13.21
CA VAL A 184 -29.52 27.56 -14.39
C VAL A 184 -30.97 27.88 -14.01
N PHE A 185 -31.59 27.05 -13.14
CA PHE A 185 -32.98 27.31 -12.72
C PHE A 185 -33.12 28.58 -11.90
N LEU A 186 -32.14 28.92 -11.06
CA LEU A 186 -32.15 30.18 -10.32
C LEU A 186 -32.14 31.38 -11.28
N ILE A 187 -31.25 31.38 -12.27
CA ILE A 187 -31.18 32.44 -13.28
C ILE A 187 -32.50 32.56 -14.07
N THR A 188 -32.99 31.45 -14.59
CA THR A 188 -34.26 31.45 -15.39
C THR A 188 -35.49 31.85 -14.58
N THR A 189 -35.51 31.56 -13.26
CA THR A 189 -36.56 31.99 -12.34
C THR A 189 -36.50 33.50 -12.12
N VAL A 190 -35.31 34.09 -11.91
CA VAL A 190 -35.12 35.53 -11.76
C VAL A 190 -35.58 36.30 -13.00
N PHE A 191 -35.36 35.74 -14.20
CA PHE A 191 -35.85 36.33 -15.45
C PHE A 191 -37.33 36.02 -15.75
N GLY A 192 -38.04 35.36 -14.84
CA GLY A 192 -39.45 35.03 -14.99
C GLY A 192 -39.77 33.97 -16.04
N ILE A 193 -38.74 33.25 -16.54
CA ILE A 193 -38.90 32.23 -17.59
C ILE A 193 -39.43 30.91 -17.01
N THR A 194 -38.98 30.53 -15.79
CA THR A 194 -39.34 29.26 -15.13
C THR A 194 -40.27 29.50 -13.95
N GLY A 195 -41.40 28.80 -13.95
CA GLY A 195 -42.32 28.77 -12.80
C GLY A 195 -41.84 27.83 -11.70
N LEU A 196 -42.34 28.02 -10.48
CA LEU A 196 -41.99 27.25 -9.28
C LEU A 196 -42.06 25.73 -9.48
N TRP A 197 -43.11 25.23 -10.11
CA TRP A 197 -43.34 23.81 -10.33
C TRP A 197 -42.25 23.15 -11.20
N ILE A 198 -41.79 23.86 -12.24
CA ILE A 198 -40.75 23.37 -13.13
C ILE A 198 -39.43 23.29 -12.36
N ALA A 199 -39.10 24.27 -11.50
CA ALA A 199 -37.93 24.27 -10.66
C ALA A 199 -37.92 23.08 -9.64
N VAL A 200 -39.08 22.81 -9.03
CA VAL A 200 -39.24 21.68 -8.09
C VAL A 200 -39.06 20.32 -8.80
N LEU A 201 -39.72 20.16 -9.97
CA LEU A 201 -39.57 18.92 -10.76
C LEU A 201 -38.14 18.71 -11.24
N ALA A 202 -37.44 19.77 -11.61
CA ALA A 202 -36.04 19.69 -12.01
C ALA A 202 -35.10 19.31 -10.86
N ASP A 203 -35.32 19.82 -9.64
CA ASP A 203 -34.54 19.45 -8.46
C ASP A 203 -34.77 17.98 -8.08
N ALA A 204 -36.02 17.51 -8.12
CA ALA A 204 -36.33 16.10 -7.92
C ALA A 204 -35.67 15.21 -9.00
N GLY A 205 -35.75 15.63 -10.28
CA GLY A 205 -35.08 14.93 -11.39
C GLY A 205 -33.57 14.89 -11.27
N ALA A 206 -32.96 15.99 -10.84
CA ALA A 206 -31.53 16.05 -10.56
C ALA A 206 -31.10 15.04 -9.48
N THR A 207 -31.87 14.91 -8.42
CA THR A 207 -31.63 13.96 -7.34
C THR A 207 -31.65 12.52 -7.86
N VAL A 208 -32.60 12.16 -8.69
CA VAL A 208 -32.69 10.84 -9.34
C VAL A 208 -31.44 10.59 -10.22
N LEU A 209 -31.10 11.56 -11.07
CA LEU A 209 -29.92 11.42 -11.96
C LEU A 209 -28.62 11.27 -11.22
N VAL A 210 -28.39 12.06 -10.17
CA VAL A 210 -27.22 11.96 -9.29
C VAL A 210 -27.15 10.59 -8.61
N THR A 211 -28.29 10.08 -8.13
CA THR A 211 -28.38 8.74 -7.53
C THR A 211 -28.05 7.65 -8.56
N LEU A 212 -28.61 7.72 -9.75
CA LEU A 212 -28.31 6.77 -10.83
C LEU A 212 -26.84 6.81 -11.23
N ASN A 213 -26.23 8.00 -11.28
CA ASN A 213 -24.79 8.13 -11.54
C ASN A 213 -23.94 7.52 -10.43
N ALA A 214 -24.34 7.69 -9.15
CA ALA A 214 -23.66 7.05 -8.02
C ALA A 214 -23.76 5.53 -8.10
N LEU A 215 -24.89 4.96 -8.48
CA LEU A 215 -25.09 3.52 -8.64
C LEU A 215 -24.18 2.89 -9.71
N ARG A 216 -23.62 3.69 -10.64
CA ARG A 216 -22.61 3.19 -11.59
C ARG A 216 -21.36 2.63 -10.88
N LEU A 217 -21.04 3.12 -9.68
CA LEU A 217 -19.90 2.61 -8.91
C LEU A 217 -20.10 1.16 -8.49
N LEU A 218 -21.33 0.67 -8.34
CA LEU A 218 -21.60 -0.75 -8.06
C LEU A 218 -21.14 -1.69 -9.19
N ARG A 219 -20.96 -1.16 -10.39
CA ARG A 219 -20.46 -1.89 -11.56
C ARG A 219 -18.98 -1.67 -11.81
N PHE A 220 -18.26 -1.11 -10.83
CA PHE A 220 -16.82 -0.90 -10.95
C PHE A 220 -16.09 -2.25 -10.99
N LYS A 221 -15.30 -2.48 -12.04
CA LYS A 221 -14.62 -3.76 -12.29
C LYS A 221 -13.17 -3.81 -11.76
N GLY A 222 -12.74 -2.79 -11.01
CA GLY A 222 -11.38 -2.72 -10.47
C GLY A 222 -10.38 -1.99 -11.37
N ALA A 223 -9.09 -2.07 -11.02
CA ALA A 223 -8.02 -1.52 -11.84
C ALA A 223 -7.99 -2.22 -13.21
N PRO A 224 -7.70 -1.49 -14.30
CA PRO A 224 -7.55 -2.12 -15.61
C PRO A 224 -6.43 -3.17 -15.54
N PRO A 225 -6.61 -4.33 -16.18
CA PRO A 225 -5.55 -5.31 -16.30
C PRO A 225 -4.34 -4.65 -16.97
N LEU A 226 -3.13 -5.00 -16.50
CA LEU A 226 -1.91 -4.57 -17.17
C LEU A 226 -1.96 -5.10 -18.60
N VAL A 227 -1.81 -4.21 -19.57
CA VAL A 227 -1.51 -4.63 -20.93
C VAL A 227 -0.08 -5.15 -20.89
N THR A 228 0.09 -6.45 -20.69
CA THR A 228 1.39 -7.10 -20.81
C THR A 228 1.90 -6.83 -22.20
N PRO A 229 3.10 -6.21 -22.37
CA PRO A 229 3.71 -6.14 -23.68
C PRO A 229 3.85 -7.57 -24.23
N PRO A 230 3.67 -7.81 -25.52
CA PRO A 230 3.77 -9.13 -26.08
C PRO A 230 5.12 -9.73 -25.68
N LYS A 231 5.09 -10.97 -25.12
CA LYS A 231 6.31 -11.70 -24.79
C LYS A 231 7.19 -11.73 -26.05
N VAL A 232 8.32 -11.04 -25.98
CA VAL A 232 9.36 -11.19 -27.01
C VAL A 232 9.87 -12.62 -26.87
N VAL A 233 9.36 -13.50 -27.73
CA VAL A 233 9.89 -14.85 -27.89
C VAL A 233 11.30 -14.68 -28.49
N LYS A 234 12.31 -15.01 -27.67
CA LYS A 234 13.69 -15.17 -28.13
C LYS A 234 13.86 -16.56 -28.69
#